data_19316cbdba9f5daa45e6af5f66921cf4
#
_entry.id   19316cbdba9f5daa45e6af5f66921cf4
#
_cell.length_a   1.000
_cell.length_b   1.000
_cell.length_c   1.000
_cell.angle_alpha   90.00
_cell.angle_beta   90.00
_cell.angle_gamma   90.00
#
_symmetry.space_group_name_H-M   'P 1'
#
loop_
_entity.id
_entity.type
_entity.pdbx_description
1 polymer ?
#
loop_
_entity_poly.entity_id
_entity_poly.type
_entity_poly.pdbx_seq_one_letter_code
_entity_poly.pdbx_strand_id
1 'polypeptide(L)'
;MNILILGSGGREYSIGLALKNEKSHNLYFMPGNGATSNLGKNINITDYEKLAIFAKENSIDLTIVGPEGPLVDGVVDIFKKYELTIFGPSRQAAQLEGSKAYMKNIIKKYNIPTAAFIETSNKQDAYDFIDGMKNLPIVVKADGLCGGKGVIIAQSKEEAKKTVDDMLNGEAFGEAGEKVIVEEFLDGYELSVFAICDGENYKVLPAAQ
;
A
#
# COMPACT_ATOMS: atom_id res chain seq x y z
N MET A 1 3.91 9.41 26.43
CA MET A 1 3.49 8.15 25.83
C MET A 1 4.69 7.43 25.25
N ASN A 2 4.69 6.11 25.27
CA ASN A 2 5.62 5.27 24.52
C ASN A 2 4.95 4.94 23.18
N ILE A 3 5.55 5.36 22.07
CA ILE A 3 4.98 5.21 20.73
C ILE A 3 5.92 4.38 19.87
N LEU A 4 5.40 3.32 19.25
CA LEU A 4 6.10 2.50 18.28
C LEU A 4 5.69 2.89 16.86
N ILE A 5 6.66 3.17 15.99
CA ILE A 5 6.43 3.50 14.59
C ILE A 5 7.06 2.41 13.73
N LEU A 6 6.24 1.71 12.93
CA LEU A 6 6.72 0.69 11.99
C LEU A 6 7.12 1.35 10.68
N GLY A 7 8.31 0.98 10.22
CA GLY A 7 8.88 1.44 8.96
C GLY A 7 10.26 2.10 9.11
N SER A 8 10.85 2.47 7.97
CA SER A 8 12.22 2.99 7.90
C SER A 8 12.40 4.14 6.90
N GLY A 9 11.31 4.67 6.36
CA GLY A 9 11.33 5.71 5.33
C GLY A 9 11.23 7.14 5.88
N GLY A 10 11.15 8.09 4.95
CA GLY A 10 10.94 9.50 5.26
C GLY A 10 9.59 9.79 5.90
N ARG A 11 8.55 9.00 5.57
CA ARG A 11 7.22 9.07 6.19
C ARG A 11 7.30 8.84 7.70
N GLU A 12 7.94 7.76 8.12
CA GLU A 12 8.09 7.38 9.53
C GLU A 12 8.96 8.38 10.29
N TYR A 13 10.01 8.90 9.65
CA TYR A 13 10.81 9.97 10.22
C TYR A 13 9.97 11.24 10.44
N SER A 14 9.16 11.65 9.47
CA SER A 14 8.32 12.85 9.56
C SER A 14 7.24 12.72 10.63
N ILE A 15 6.63 11.54 10.77
CA ILE A 15 5.69 11.24 11.86
C ILE A 15 6.38 11.37 13.21
N GLY A 16 7.55 10.74 13.37
CA GLY A 16 8.34 10.82 14.61
C GLY A 16 8.76 12.23 14.96
N LEU A 17 9.18 13.02 13.97
CA LEU A 17 9.58 14.41 14.15
C LEU A 17 8.39 15.28 14.62
N ALA A 18 7.22 15.12 14.01
CA ALA A 18 6.02 15.83 14.41
C ALA A 18 5.63 15.51 15.86
N LEU A 19 5.60 14.22 16.22
CA LEU A 19 5.29 13.78 17.59
C LEU A 19 6.31 14.34 18.61
N LYS A 20 7.60 14.38 18.27
CA LYS A 20 8.65 14.90 19.14
C LYS A 20 8.54 16.40 19.37
N ASN A 21 8.12 17.16 18.38
CA ASN A 21 7.96 18.61 18.46
C ASN A 21 6.74 19.04 19.28
N GLU A 22 5.69 18.22 19.31
CA GLU A 22 4.49 18.57 20.06
C GLU A 22 4.57 18.27 21.56
N LYS A 23 5.13 17.12 21.91
CA LYS A 23 5.24 16.66 23.32
C LYS A 23 6.44 15.75 23.53
N SER A 24 6.87 15.61 24.79
CA SER A 24 7.87 14.61 25.15
C SER A 24 7.27 13.20 25.07
N HIS A 25 7.54 12.49 24.00
CA HIS A 25 7.21 11.08 23.81
C HIS A 25 8.48 10.23 23.74
N ASN A 26 8.42 9.00 24.26
CA ASN A 26 9.44 8.00 24.01
C ASN A 26 9.11 7.30 22.70
N LEU A 27 9.96 7.48 21.67
CA LEU A 27 9.73 6.93 20.34
C LEU A 27 10.58 5.69 20.12
N TYR A 28 9.94 4.67 19.53
CA TYR A 28 10.57 3.44 19.06
C TYR A 28 10.28 3.31 17.56
N PHE A 29 11.25 2.84 16.78
CA PHE A 29 11.09 2.63 15.34
C PHE A 29 11.48 1.21 14.96
N MET A 30 10.71 0.56 14.13
CA MET A 30 10.97 -0.81 13.67
C MET A 30 10.87 -0.91 12.14
N PRO A 31 11.98 -1.15 11.43
CA PRO A 31 13.34 -1.21 11.96
C PRO A 31 13.95 0.17 12.22
N GLY A 32 13.36 1.26 11.68
CA GLY A 32 13.92 2.58 11.68
C GLY A 32 15.11 2.75 10.71
N ASN A 33 15.80 3.87 10.80
CA ASN A 33 16.97 4.20 9.99
C ASN A 33 17.96 5.11 10.77
N GLY A 34 19.02 5.58 10.10
CA GLY A 34 20.00 6.46 10.74
C GLY A 34 19.43 7.80 11.21
N ALA A 35 18.40 8.35 10.53
CA ALA A 35 17.77 9.60 10.96
C ALA A 35 16.82 9.39 12.15
N THR A 36 16.04 8.29 12.15
CA THR A 36 15.11 7.99 13.25
C THR A 36 15.83 7.71 14.56
N SER A 37 17.09 7.25 14.53
CA SER A 37 17.91 7.08 15.74
C SER A 37 18.18 8.38 16.51
N ASN A 38 18.05 9.55 15.86
CA ASN A 38 18.14 10.85 16.51
C ASN A 38 16.83 11.26 17.22
N LEU A 39 15.71 10.61 16.89
CA LEU A 39 14.41 10.91 17.46
C LEU A 39 14.02 9.93 18.58
N GLY A 40 14.47 8.68 18.48
CA GLY A 40 14.09 7.62 19.39
C GLY A 40 14.97 6.36 19.24
N LYS A 41 14.49 5.25 19.73
CA LYS A 41 15.22 3.98 19.72
C LYS A 41 14.80 3.12 18.52
N ASN A 42 15.74 2.78 17.65
CA ASN A 42 15.52 1.77 16.63
C ASN A 42 15.57 0.36 17.24
N ILE A 43 14.67 -0.51 16.84
CA ILE A 43 14.59 -1.91 17.25
C ILE A 43 14.57 -2.81 16.01
N ASN A 44 15.14 -3.99 16.10
CA ASN A 44 15.21 -4.95 15.00
C ASN A 44 14.46 -6.24 15.38
N ILE A 45 13.14 -6.22 15.23
CA ILE A 45 12.25 -7.34 15.47
C ILE A 45 11.36 -7.50 14.25
N THR A 46 11.65 -8.47 13.39
CA THR A 46 10.93 -8.67 12.12
C THR A 46 9.66 -9.55 12.25
N ASP A 47 9.58 -10.32 13.31
CA ASP A 47 8.42 -11.17 13.63
C ASP A 47 7.36 -10.33 14.36
N TYR A 48 6.14 -10.26 13.84
CA TYR A 48 5.09 -9.39 14.39
C TYR A 48 4.51 -9.89 15.71
N GLU A 49 4.51 -11.20 15.97
CA GLU A 49 4.11 -11.75 17.27
C GLU A 49 5.14 -11.36 18.36
N LYS A 50 6.43 -11.48 18.05
CA LYS A 50 7.49 -11.01 18.97
C LYS A 50 7.47 -9.50 19.14
N LEU A 51 7.10 -8.75 18.10
CA LEU A 51 6.95 -7.31 18.17
C LEU A 51 5.79 -6.92 19.09
N ALA A 52 4.66 -7.64 19.03
CA ALA A 52 3.53 -7.42 19.93
C ALA A 52 3.90 -7.72 21.39
N ILE A 53 4.66 -8.79 21.64
CA ILE A 53 5.20 -9.11 22.98
C ILE A 53 6.11 -7.97 23.47
N PHE A 54 7.06 -7.54 22.62
CA PHE A 54 7.91 -6.38 22.93
C PHE A 54 7.10 -5.13 23.27
N ALA A 55 6.06 -4.83 22.49
CA ALA A 55 5.20 -3.68 22.72
C ALA A 55 4.50 -3.74 24.10
N LYS A 56 4.05 -4.92 24.48
CA LYS A 56 3.44 -5.16 25.80
C LYS A 56 4.45 -4.99 26.94
N GLU A 57 5.62 -5.61 26.83
CA GLU A 57 6.69 -5.55 27.84
C GLU A 57 7.26 -4.14 28.03
N ASN A 58 7.28 -3.32 26.97
CA ASN A 58 7.77 -1.94 27.01
C ASN A 58 6.66 -0.90 27.21
N SER A 59 5.44 -1.34 27.55
CA SER A 59 4.29 -0.46 27.79
C SER A 59 4.09 0.53 26.64
N ILE A 60 4.07 0.04 25.41
CA ILE A 60 3.77 0.86 24.23
C ILE A 60 2.29 1.27 24.26
N ASP A 61 2.04 2.56 24.33
CA ASP A 61 0.69 3.13 24.40
C ASP A 61 -0.01 3.16 23.04
N LEU A 62 0.77 3.33 21.94
CA LEU A 62 0.26 3.42 20.58
C LEU A 62 1.31 2.91 19.60
N THR A 63 0.86 2.09 18.65
CA THR A 63 1.65 1.69 17.50
C THR A 63 1.10 2.35 16.23
N ILE A 64 1.97 2.92 15.40
CA ILE A 64 1.62 3.55 14.11
C ILE A 64 2.32 2.78 13.00
N VAL A 65 1.56 2.33 12.00
CA VAL A 65 2.12 1.60 10.86
C VAL A 65 2.28 2.55 9.68
N GLY A 66 3.51 2.79 9.24
CA GLY A 66 3.81 3.66 8.11
C GLY A 66 3.69 2.96 6.76
N PRO A 67 4.38 1.84 6.50
CA PRO A 67 4.36 1.18 5.20
C PRO A 67 3.19 0.20 5.05
N GLU A 68 2.81 -0.06 3.81
CA GLU A 68 1.72 -0.95 3.43
C GLU A 68 2.02 -2.44 3.66
N GLY A 69 3.27 -2.87 3.50
CA GLY A 69 3.67 -4.28 3.65
C GLY A 69 3.20 -4.91 4.96
N PRO A 70 3.60 -4.39 6.14
CA PRO A 70 3.14 -4.90 7.43
C PRO A 70 1.61 -4.91 7.60
N LEU A 71 0.90 -3.99 6.96
CA LEU A 71 -0.57 -3.95 6.99
C LEU A 71 -1.18 -5.11 6.22
N VAL A 72 -0.66 -5.38 5.02
CA VAL A 72 -1.07 -6.52 4.17
C VAL A 72 -0.71 -7.84 4.84
N ASP A 73 0.42 -7.90 5.53
CA ASP A 73 0.84 -9.06 6.32
C ASP A 73 -0.04 -9.30 7.57
N GLY A 74 -0.81 -8.28 8.01
CA GLY A 74 -1.80 -8.41 9.09
C GLY A 74 -1.28 -8.03 10.47
N VAL A 75 -0.26 -7.18 10.58
CA VAL A 75 0.28 -6.72 11.88
C VAL A 75 -0.81 -6.13 12.78
N VAL A 76 -1.79 -5.43 12.22
CA VAL A 76 -2.90 -4.85 12.99
C VAL A 76 -3.75 -5.92 13.67
N ASP A 77 -4.05 -7.01 12.94
CA ASP A 77 -4.84 -8.11 13.47
C ASP A 77 -4.08 -8.88 14.56
N ILE A 78 -2.76 -9.00 14.41
CA ILE A 78 -1.88 -9.59 15.44
C ILE A 78 -1.91 -8.72 16.70
N PHE A 79 -1.65 -7.41 16.59
CA PHE A 79 -1.62 -6.50 17.74
C PHE A 79 -2.97 -6.46 18.49
N LYS A 80 -4.09 -6.52 17.77
CA LYS A 80 -5.43 -6.59 18.38
C LYS A 80 -5.63 -7.86 19.20
N LYS A 81 -5.06 -9.02 18.80
CA LYS A 81 -5.12 -10.25 19.62
C LYS A 81 -4.41 -10.09 20.96
N TYR A 82 -3.40 -9.22 21.03
CA TYR A 82 -2.68 -8.89 22.26
C TYR A 82 -3.28 -7.71 23.03
N GLU A 83 -4.44 -7.20 22.58
CA GLU A 83 -5.15 -6.04 23.16
C GLU A 83 -4.31 -4.76 23.16
N LEU A 84 -3.45 -4.60 22.12
CA LEU A 84 -2.58 -3.45 21.93
C LEU A 84 -3.22 -2.42 21.01
N THR A 85 -3.07 -1.15 21.36
CA THR A 85 -3.56 -0.04 20.52
C THR A 85 -2.64 0.13 19.30
N ILE A 86 -3.22 0.03 18.11
CA ILE A 86 -2.51 0.16 16.86
C ILE A 86 -3.33 0.95 15.84
N PHE A 87 -2.70 1.89 15.14
CA PHE A 87 -3.28 2.67 14.06
C PHE A 87 -2.86 2.10 12.71
N GLY A 88 -3.85 1.67 11.96
CA GLY A 88 -3.72 1.09 10.62
C GLY A 88 -4.96 0.24 10.26
N PRO A 89 -5.20 -0.04 8.97
CA PRO A 89 -6.27 -0.92 8.52
C PRO A 89 -5.99 -2.38 8.91
N SER A 90 -7.05 -3.17 9.08
CA SER A 90 -6.94 -4.62 9.20
C SER A 90 -6.32 -5.24 7.94
N ARG A 91 -5.83 -6.48 8.02
CA ARG A 91 -5.32 -7.22 6.86
C ARG A 91 -6.30 -7.21 5.68
N GLN A 92 -7.58 -7.39 5.96
CA GLN A 92 -8.62 -7.39 4.93
C GLN A 92 -8.77 -6.01 4.27
N ALA A 93 -8.80 -4.94 5.06
CA ALA A 93 -8.91 -3.58 4.53
C ALA A 93 -7.64 -3.14 3.79
N ALA A 94 -6.47 -3.59 4.24
CA ALA A 94 -5.19 -3.32 3.59
C ALA A 94 -5.08 -3.92 2.17
N GLN A 95 -5.96 -4.88 1.81
CA GLN A 95 -6.04 -5.40 0.44
C GLN A 95 -6.44 -4.33 -0.57
N LEU A 96 -7.04 -3.22 -0.17
CA LEU A 96 -7.29 -2.09 -1.07
C LEU A 96 -6.01 -1.53 -1.69
N GLU A 97 -4.87 -1.64 -0.99
CA GLU A 97 -3.54 -1.28 -1.50
C GLU A 97 -2.77 -2.53 -1.93
N GLY A 98 -2.93 -3.64 -1.20
CA GLY A 98 -2.22 -4.89 -1.42
C GLY A 98 -2.55 -5.60 -2.73
N SER A 99 -3.77 -5.41 -3.27
CA SER A 99 -4.23 -6.00 -4.53
C SER A 99 -5.01 -4.98 -5.34
N LYS A 100 -4.48 -4.64 -6.50
CA LYS A 100 -5.15 -3.73 -7.45
C LYS A 100 -6.44 -4.35 -7.98
N ALA A 101 -6.45 -5.66 -8.17
CA ALA A 101 -7.62 -6.44 -8.55
C ALA A 101 -8.72 -6.33 -7.49
N TYR A 102 -8.37 -6.54 -6.21
CA TYR A 102 -9.32 -6.37 -5.10
C TYR A 102 -9.89 -4.95 -5.08
N MET A 103 -9.04 -3.94 -5.17
CA MET A 103 -9.44 -2.54 -5.21
C MET A 103 -10.39 -2.25 -6.38
N LYS A 104 -10.07 -2.72 -7.59
CA LYS A 104 -10.90 -2.53 -8.78
C LYS A 104 -12.27 -3.20 -8.63
N ASN A 105 -12.34 -4.38 -8.01
CA ASN A 105 -13.60 -5.06 -7.72
C ASN A 105 -14.48 -4.29 -6.71
N ILE A 106 -13.87 -3.70 -5.67
CA ILE A 106 -14.58 -2.81 -4.73
C ILE A 106 -15.12 -1.56 -5.45
N ILE A 107 -14.28 -0.89 -6.24
CA ILE A 107 -14.67 0.28 -7.02
C ILE A 107 -15.86 -0.04 -7.93
N LYS A 108 -15.81 -1.16 -8.66
CA LYS A 108 -16.91 -1.63 -9.52
C LYS A 108 -18.19 -1.93 -8.73
N LYS A 109 -18.05 -2.61 -7.59
CA LYS A 109 -19.20 -2.97 -6.73
C LYS A 109 -19.95 -1.73 -6.23
N TYR A 110 -19.25 -0.66 -5.92
CA TYR A 110 -19.83 0.58 -5.38
C TYR A 110 -20.01 1.70 -6.42
N ASN A 111 -19.81 1.39 -7.72
CA ASN A 111 -19.92 2.35 -8.83
C ASN A 111 -19.05 3.61 -8.62
N ILE A 112 -17.86 3.45 -8.06
CA ILE A 112 -16.90 4.55 -7.92
C ILE A 112 -16.26 4.80 -9.29
N PRO A 113 -16.21 6.07 -9.77
CA PRO A 113 -15.58 6.39 -11.04
C PRO A 113 -14.13 5.92 -11.13
N THR A 114 -13.79 5.24 -12.22
CA THR A 114 -12.44 4.78 -12.53
C THR A 114 -12.28 4.60 -14.03
N ALA A 115 -11.04 4.45 -14.51
CA ALA A 115 -10.74 4.07 -15.89
C ALA A 115 -11.41 2.74 -16.26
N ALA A 116 -11.82 2.59 -17.52
CA ALA A 116 -12.24 1.30 -18.05
C ALA A 116 -11.08 0.29 -17.91
N PHE A 117 -11.36 -0.92 -17.46
CA PHE A 117 -10.33 -1.91 -17.17
C PHE A 117 -10.79 -3.35 -17.35
N ILE A 118 -9.82 -4.22 -17.54
CA ILE A 118 -9.97 -5.67 -17.37
C ILE A 118 -8.94 -6.17 -16.35
N GLU A 119 -9.34 -7.13 -15.51
CA GLU A 119 -8.47 -7.95 -14.68
C GLU A 119 -8.46 -9.35 -15.26
N THR A 120 -7.29 -9.91 -15.58
CA THR A 120 -7.21 -11.25 -16.13
C THR A 120 -5.85 -11.90 -15.88
N SER A 121 -5.82 -13.23 -15.84
CA SER A 121 -4.63 -14.08 -15.97
C SER A 121 -4.49 -14.70 -17.36
N ASN A 122 -5.46 -14.43 -18.26
CA ASN A 122 -5.48 -14.95 -19.62
C ASN A 122 -4.96 -13.89 -20.60
N LYS A 123 -3.92 -14.22 -21.34
CA LYS A 123 -3.31 -13.32 -22.32
C LYS A 123 -4.29 -12.91 -23.42
N GLN A 124 -5.11 -13.84 -23.92
CA GLN A 124 -6.03 -13.54 -25.02
C GLN A 124 -7.10 -12.53 -24.60
N ASP A 125 -7.65 -12.67 -23.38
CA ASP A 125 -8.63 -11.71 -22.86
C ASP A 125 -8.02 -10.30 -22.74
N ALA A 126 -6.76 -10.22 -22.28
CA ALA A 126 -6.02 -8.96 -22.23
C ALA A 126 -5.80 -8.36 -23.62
N TYR A 127 -5.45 -9.19 -24.61
CA TYR A 127 -5.23 -8.74 -25.99
C TYR A 127 -6.52 -8.24 -26.63
N ASP A 128 -7.63 -8.96 -26.46
CA ASP A 128 -8.92 -8.56 -26.99
C ASP A 128 -9.38 -7.22 -26.41
N PHE A 129 -9.13 -7.01 -25.13
CA PHE A 129 -9.40 -5.73 -24.48
C PHE A 129 -8.50 -4.61 -25.03
N ILE A 130 -7.18 -4.86 -25.19
CA ILE A 130 -6.23 -3.91 -25.78
C ILE A 130 -6.65 -3.55 -27.22
N ASP A 131 -7.03 -4.55 -28.01
CA ASP A 131 -7.45 -4.33 -29.41
C ASP A 131 -8.74 -3.51 -29.51
N GLY A 132 -9.64 -3.66 -28.53
CA GLY A 132 -10.85 -2.86 -28.42
C GLY A 132 -10.63 -1.41 -28.00
N MET A 133 -9.48 -1.06 -27.42
CA MET A 133 -9.17 0.29 -26.99
C MET A 133 -8.98 1.25 -28.17
N LYS A 134 -9.57 2.44 -28.07
CA LYS A 134 -9.49 3.48 -29.12
C LYS A 134 -8.35 4.48 -28.90
N ASN A 135 -8.01 4.71 -27.64
CA ASN A 135 -7.07 5.73 -27.22
C ASN A 135 -5.76 5.14 -26.74
N LEU A 136 -4.69 5.88 -26.91
CA LEU A 136 -3.36 5.62 -26.35
C LEU A 136 -3.00 6.81 -25.43
N PRO A 137 -2.11 6.60 -24.46
CA PRO A 137 -1.45 5.33 -24.10
C PRO A 137 -2.38 4.36 -23.37
N ILE A 138 -1.91 3.13 -23.15
CA ILE A 138 -2.59 2.06 -22.39
C ILE A 138 -1.81 1.78 -21.12
N VAL A 139 -2.48 1.59 -20.00
CA VAL A 139 -1.84 1.29 -18.72
C VAL A 139 -1.94 -0.20 -18.44
N VAL A 140 -0.79 -0.85 -18.23
CA VAL A 140 -0.71 -2.26 -17.83
C VAL A 140 -0.07 -2.35 -16.46
N LYS A 141 -0.74 -3.03 -15.52
CA LYS A 141 -0.30 -3.15 -14.13
C LYS A 141 -0.23 -4.61 -13.71
N ALA A 142 0.83 -5.00 -13.03
CA ALA A 142 0.86 -6.26 -12.28
C ALA A 142 0.03 -6.10 -11.00
N ASP A 143 -0.67 -7.15 -10.57
CA ASP A 143 -1.36 -7.16 -9.28
C ASP A 143 -0.35 -7.24 -8.12
N GLY A 144 -0.74 -6.78 -6.93
CA GLY A 144 0.10 -6.81 -5.73
C GLY A 144 1.08 -5.64 -5.58
N LEU A 145 1.90 -5.73 -4.53
CA LEU A 145 2.89 -4.72 -4.15
C LEU A 145 4.18 -4.89 -4.96
N CYS A 146 4.43 -4.02 -5.93
CA CYS A 146 5.61 -4.06 -6.80
C CYS A 146 6.62 -2.93 -6.53
N GLY A 147 6.52 -2.24 -5.41
CA GLY A 147 7.43 -1.15 -5.05
C GLY A 147 7.48 0.00 -6.08
N GLY A 148 6.34 0.32 -6.71
CA GLY A 148 6.24 1.37 -7.75
C GLY A 148 6.68 0.94 -9.15
N LYS A 149 7.15 -0.31 -9.34
CA LYS A 149 7.67 -0.79 -10.65
C LYS A 149 6.66 -1.64 -11.44
N GLY A 150 5.51 -1.94 -10.87
CA GLY A 150 4.50 -2.81 -11.49
C GLY A 150 3.51 -2.09 -12.40
N VAL A 151 3.80 -0.87 -12.88
CA VAL A 151 2.93 -0.07 -13.76
C VAL A 151 3.72 0.36 -14.98
N ILE A 152 3.21 0.03 -16.17
CA ILE A 152 3.78 0.42 -17.46
C ILE A 152 2.72 1.19 -18.25
N ILE A 153 3.10 2.35 -18.78
CA ILE A 153 2.28 3.18 -19.66
C ILE A 153 2.74 2.95 -21.08
N ALA A 154 2.07 2.04 -21.77
CA ALA A 154 2.42 1.59 -23.12
C ALA A 154 1.95 2.58 -24.17
N GLN A 155 2.84 3.01 -25.06
CA GLN A 155 2.56 4.00 -26.09
C GLN A 155 1.95 3.38 -27.36
N SER A 156 1.93 2.05 -27.45
CA SER A 156 1.29 1.31 -28.53
C SER A 156 0.60 0.05 -28.02
N LYS A 157 -0.29 -0.52 -28.84
CA LYS A 157 -0.95 -1.80 -28.53
C LYS A 157 0.03 -2.96 -28.49
N GLU A 158 1.04 -2.92 -29.35
CA GLU A 158 2.11 -3.91 -29.42
C GLU A 158 2.94 -3.90 -28.12
N GLU A 159 3.29 -2.71 -27.62
CA GLU A 159 3.99 -2.55 -26.35
C GLU A 159 3.13 -3.04 -25.18
N ALA A 160 1.83 -2.71 -25.17
CA ALA A 160 0.91 -3.17 -24.14
C ALA A 160 0.81 -4.70 -24.11
N LYS A 161 0.66 -5.36 -25.27
CA LYS A 161 0.60 -6.83 -25.38
C LYS A 161 1.91 -7.47 -24.93
N LYS A 162 3.05 -6.92 -25.34
CA LYS A 162 4.35 -7.40 -24.87
C LYS A 162 4.48 -7.26 -23.33
N THR A 163 4.03 -6.14 -22.78
CA THR A 163 4.04 -5.93 -21.31
C THR A 163 3.18 -6.96 -20.59
N VAL A 164 2.00 -7.29 -21.13
CA VAL A 164 1.15 -8.37 -20.60
C VAL A 164 1.88 -9.70 -20.59
N ASP A 165 2.59 -10.03 -21.70
CA ASP A 165 3.39 -11.25 -21.78
C ASP A 165 4.51 -11.30 -20.73
N ASP A 166 5.27 -10.22 -20.63
CA ASP A 166 6.39 -10.12 -19.68
C ASP A 166 5.90 -10.24 -18.22
N MET A 167 4.74 -9.67 -17.90
CA MET A 167 4.15 -9.76 -16.57
C MET A 167 3.61 -11.16 -16.26
N LEU A 168 2.80 -11.75 -17.15
CA LEU A 168 2.17 -13.05 -16.93
C LEU A 168 3.14 -14.24 -17.02
N ASN A 169 4.30 -14.07 -17.65
CA ASN A 169 5.35 -15.10 -17.65
C ASN A 169 6.09 -15.23 -16.29
N GLY A 170 5.84 -14.33 -15.34
CA GLY A 170 6.34 -14.43 -13.98
C GLY A 170 7.82 -14.08 -13.76
N GLU A 171 8.60 -13.84 -14.84
CA GLU A 171 10.04 -13.61 -14.74
C GLU A 171 10.39 -12.27 -14.05
N ALA A 172 9.54 -11.26 -14.21
CA ALA A 172 9.82 -9.90 -13.72
C ALA A 172 9.14 -9.57 -12.38
N PHE A 173 8.01 -10.21 -12.04
CA PHE A 173 7.13 -9.79 -10.94
C PHE A 173 6.74 -10.90 -9.96
N GLY A 174 7.22 -12.14 -10.14
CA GLY A 174 6.89 -13.28 -9.27
C GLY A 174 5.37 -13.47 -9.13
N GLU A 175 4.90 -13.72 -7.89
CA GLU A 175 3.46 -13.90 -7.60
C GLU A 175 2.60 -12.69 -7.99
N ALA A 176 3.15 -11.46 -7.96
CA ALA A 176 2.44 -10.26 -8.40
C ALA A 176 2.13 -10.24 -9.91
N GLY A 177 2.82 -11.05 -10.70
CA GLY A 177 2.60 -11.23 -12.14
C GLY A 177 1.55 -12.28 -12.52
N GLU A 178 0.96 -13.02 -11.56
CA GLU A 178 -0.06 -14.02 -11.86
C GLU A 178 -1.33 -13.42 -12.49
N LYS A 179 -1.58 -12.15 -12.25
CA LYS A 179 -2.68 -11.38 -12.84
C LYS A 179 -2.20 -10.03 -13.31
N VAL A 180 -2.82 -9.55 -14.38
CA VAL A 180 -2.61 -8.21 -14.91
C VAL A 180 -3.91 -7.42 -14.90
N ILE A 181 -3.78 -6.12 -14.71
CA ILE A 181 -4.84 -5.16 -14.94
C ILE A 181 -4.43 -4.33 -16.15
N VAL A 182 -5.26 -4.34 -17.19
CA VAL A 182 -5.13 -3.45 -18.34
C VAL A 182 -6.20 -2.40 -18.25
N GLU A 183 -5.82 -1.13 -18.30
CA GLU A 183 -6.77 -0.04 -18.14
C GLU A 183 -6.51 1.13 -19.07
N GLU A 184 -7.54 1.92 -19.28
CA GLU A 184 -7.50 3.19 -19.98
C GLU A 184 -6.58 4.18 -19.25
N PHE A 185 -5.80 4.93 -20.00
CA PHE A 185 -5.06 6.06 -19.45
C PHE A 185 -6.00 7.24 -19.22
N LEU A 186 -6.01 7.76 -18.01
CA LEU A 186 -6.73 8.97 -17.66
C LEU A 186 -5.79 10.16 -17.80
N ASP A 187 -6.14 11.08 -18.69
CA ASP A 187 -5.44 12.36 -18.85
C ASP A 187 -5.91 13.34 -17.77
N GLY A 188 -4.95 14.09 -17.19
CA GLY A 188 -5.25 15.04 -16.12
C GLY A 188 -4.05 15.27 -15.19
N TYR A 189 -4.29 16.00 -14.12
CA TYR A 189 -3.31 16.17 -13.05
C TYR A 189 -3.65 15.24 -11.88
N GLU A 190 -2.61 14.73 -11.22
CA GLU A 190 -2.75 13.85 -10.07
C GLU A 190 -3.01 14.67 -8.81
N LEU A 191 -3.96 14.22 -8.00
CA LEU A 191 -4.31 14.83 -6.73
C LEU A 191 -4.50 13.73 -5.67
N SER A 192 -3.75 13.84 -4.58
CA SER A 192 -3.90 12.95 -3.43
C SER A 192 -4.90 13.51 -2.44
N VAL A 193 -5.91 12.72 -2.08
CA VAL A 193 -6.89 13.06 -1.04
C VAL A 193 -6.80 12.02 0.07
N PHE A 194 -6.53 12.46 1.29
CA PHE A 194 -6.35 11.61 2.44
C PHE A 194 -7.58 11.65 3.35
N ALA A 195 -7.93 10.53 3.95
CA ALA A 195 -8.95 10.45 4.98
C ALA A 195 -8.45 9.59 6.16
N ILE A 196 -8.74 10.05 7.37
CA ILE A 196 -8.57 9.25 8.60
C ILE A 196 -9.93 8.65 8.93
N CYS A 197 -9.96 7.33 9.10
CA CYS A 197 -11.19 6.58 9.35
C CYS A 197 -11.06 5.76 10.64
N ASP A 198 -12.14 5.65 11.41
CA ASP A 198 -12.25 4.81 12.61
C ASP A 198 -13.11 3.54 12.38
N GLY A 199 -13.65 3.38 11.17
CA GLY A 199 -14.54 2.29 10.78
C GLY A 199 -16.02 2.71 10.66
N GLU A 200 -16.43 3.79 11.32
CA GLU A 200 -17.78 4.36 11.26
C GLU A 200 -17.77 5.77 10.69
N ASN A 201 -16.78 6.57 11.10
CA ASN A 201 -16.63 7.96 10.71
C ASN A 201 -15.34 8.17 9.92
N TYR A 202 -15.28 9.27 9.18
CA TYR A 202 -14.05 9.69 8.51
C TYR A 202 -13.87 11.20 8.56
N LYS A 203 -12.61 11.63 8.52
CA LYS A 203 -12.23 13.04 8.41
C LYS A 203 -11.28 13.21 7.24
N VAL A 204 -11.68 14.01 6.26
CA VAL A 204 -10.86 14.33 5.10
C VAL A 204 -9.80 15.35 5.51
N LEU A 205 -8.56 15.10 5.10
CA LEU A 205 -7.41 16.01 5.25
C LEU A 205 -7.27 16.91 4.02
N PRO A 206 -6.49 18.00 4.10
CA PRO A 206 -6.16 18.80 2.94
C PRO A 206 -5.58 17.95 1.81
N ALA A 207 -6.04 18.19 0.59
CA ALA A 207 -5.49 17.53 -0.58
C ALA A 207 -4.06 18.00 -0.86
N ALA A 208 -3.25 17.13 -1.46
CA ALA A 208 -1.86 17.40 -1.84
C ALA A 208 -1.61 16.96 -3.29
N GLN A 209 -0.69 17.66 -3.96
CA GLN A 209 -0.21 17.34 -5.32
C GLN A 209 1.28 17.02 -5.28
#